data_9504b43974da6f761f28671682bbf171
#
_entry.id   9504b43974da6f761f28671682bbf171
#
_cell.length_a   1.000
_cell.length_b   1.000
_cell.length_c   1.000
_cell.angle_alpha   90.00
_cell.angle_beta   90.00
_cell.angle_gamma   90.00
#
_symmetry.space_group_name_H-M   'P 1'
#
loop_
_entity.id
_entity.type
_entity.pdbx_description
1 polymer ?
#
loop_
_entity_poly.entity_id
_entity_poly.type
_entity_poly.pdbx_seq_one_letter_code
_entity_poly.pdbx_strand_id
1 'polypeptide(L)'
;IAGEIKDFEPNNFFEAKEVRKLDRFTMFGLIAAEQALQNSNYKSYDAGVIVGTGVGGMHTLEEEHQKLIKKGQRGVSPFYVPKMIPNIAGGQIAIKHNLRGLNFSMSTACSSATDAIGMAYRLISNGYSKAILCGGAEGSITPLTLSGFANMKALSKNNENPQGASKPF
;
A
#
# COMPACT_ATOMS: atom_id res chain seq x y z
N ILE A 1 -16.10 -10.22 7.88
CA ILE A 1 -14.76 -10.72 8.22
C ILE A 1 -13.74 -10.08 7.29
N ALA A 2 -12.60 -9.68 7.83
CA ALA A 2 -11.51 -9.08 7.07
C ALA A 2 -10.15 -9.53 7.62
N GLY A 3 -9.12 -9.54 6.78
CA GLY A 3 -7.73 -9.85 7.13
C GLY A 3 -6.99 -8.57 7.52
N GLU A 4 -7.13 -8.13 8.75
CA GLU A 4 -6.50 -6.92 9.24
C GLU A 4 -5.13 -7.21 9.86
N ILE A 5 -4.16 -6.33 9.62
CA ILE A 5 -2.90 -6.31 10.37
C ILE A 5 -3.21 -5.70 11.75
N LYS A 6 -3.26 -6.57 12.76
CA LYS A 6 -3.52 -6.18 14.16
C LYS A 6 -2.22 -5.72 14.83
N ASP A 7 -2.38 -4.99 15.93
CA ASP A 7 -1.26 -4.55 16.79
C ASP A 7 -0.16 -3.77 16.05
N PHE A 8 -0.52 -3.12 14.93
CA PHE A 8 0.38 -2.26 14.19
C PHE A 8 0.46 -0.88 14.84
N GLU A 9 1.56 -0.64 15.54
CA GLU A 9 1.87 0.67 16.12
C GLU A 9 2.91 1.38 15.24
N PRO A 10 2.50 2.42 14.47
CA PRO A 10 3.38 3.11 13.53
C PRO A 10 4.65 3.69 14.17
N ASN A 11 4.56 4.18 15.41
CA ASN A 11 5.68 4.81 16.11
C ASN A 11 6.81 3.83 16.46
N ASN A 12 6.57 2.51 16.37
CA ASN A 12 7.62 1.50 16.50
C ASN A 12 8.54 1.43 15.26
N PHE A 13 8.10 1.99 14.13
CA PHE A 13 8.81 1.90 12.84
C PHE A 13 9.17 3.25 12.24
N PHE A 14 8.44 4.31 12.60
CA PHE A 14 8.55 5.64 12.00
C PHE A 14 8.55 6.72 13.07
N GLU A 15 9.26 7.82 12.81
CA GLU A 15 9.15 9.00 13.65
C GLU A 15 7.76 9.65 13.51
N ALA A 16 7.28 10.29 14.57
CA ALA A 16 5.95 10.92 14.59
C ALA A 16 5.71 11.93 13.44
N LYS A 17 6.77 12.60 12.98
CA LYS A 17 6.70 13.50 11.82
C LYS A 17 6.49 12.76 10.49
N GLU A 18 6.98 11.53 10.36
CA GLU A 18 6.81 10.68 9.19
C GLU A 18 5.40 10.07 9.18
N VAL A 19 4.94 9.55 10.32
CA VAL A 19 3.58 9.00 10.47
C VAL A 19 2.52 9.98 9.96
N ARG A 20 2.67 11.28 10.23
CA ARG A 20 1.73 12.31 9.75
C ARG A 20 1.66 12.44 8.21
N LYS A 21 2.71 12.01 7.51
CA LYS A 21 2.87 12.16 6.05
C LYS A 21 2.59 10.88 5.28
N LEU A 22 2.38 9.76 5.95
CA LEU A 22 2.19 8.46 5.35
C LEU A 22 0.78 7.93 5.59
N ASP A 23 0.21 7.27 4.59
CA ASP A 23 -0.97 6.43 4.78
C ASP A 23 -0.54 5.03 5.23
N ARG A 24 -1.47 4.28 5.80
CA ARG A 24 -1.23 2.93 6.33
C ARG A 24 -0.65 1.98 5.28
N PHE A 25 -1.18 2.00 4.03
CA PHE A 25 -0.64 1.15 2.96
C PHE A 25 0.82 1.48 2.61
N THR A 26 1.18 2.76 2.63
CA THR A 26 2.55 3.21 2.40
C THR A 26 3.50 2.74 3.51
N MET A 27 3.04 2.78 4.77
CA MET A 27 3.82 2.28 5.91
C MET A 27 4.09 0.77 5.77
N PHE A 28 3.08 -0.02 5.40
CA PHE A 28 3.24 -1.45 5.14
C PHE A 28 4.24 -1.72 4.02
N GLY A 29 4.11 -0.98 2.91
CA GLY A 29 5.04 -1.09 1.79
C GLY A 29 6.49 -0.77 2.17
N LEU A 30 6.71 0.28 2.97
CA LEU A 30 8.03 0.67 3.45
C LEU A 30 8.68 -0.39 4.34
N ILE A 31 7.92 -0.98 5.26
CA ILE A 31 8.44 -2.03 6.18
C ILE A 31 8.77 -3.29 5.39
N ALA A 32 7.88 -3.74 4.51
CA ALA A 32 8.12 -4.91 3.67
C ALA A 32 9.32 -4.71 2.73
N ALA A 33 9.47 -3.52 2.16
CA ALA A 33 10.61 -3.15 1.31
C ALA A 33 11.92 -3.18 2.07
N GLU A 34 11.96 -2.64 3.29
CA GLU A 34 13.14 -2.69 4.18
C GLU A 34 13.59 -4.14 4.41
N GLN A 35 12.66 -5.02 4.79
CA GLN A 35 12.94 -6.43 5.04
C GLN A 35 13.44 -7.15 3.77
N ALA A 36 12.81 -6.88 2.63
CA ALA A 36 13.20 -7.47 1.35
C ALA A 36 14.62 -7.04 0.93
N LEU A 37 14.95 -5.77 1.08
CA LEU A 37 16.28 -5.24 0.76
C LEU A 37 17.36 -5.80 1.69
N GLN A 38 17.09 -5.90 2.99
CA GLN A 38 17.98 -6.52 3.94
C GLN A 38 18.28 -7.99 3.60
N ASN A 39 17.25 -8.75 3.23
CA ASN A 39 17.39 -10.16 2.88
C ASN A 39 18.08 -10.38 1.52
N SER A 40 17.92 -9.45 0.58
CA SER A 40 18.49 -9.58 -0.77
C SER A 40 20.00 -9.37 -0.84
N ASN A 41 20.61 -8.72 0.14
CA ASN A 41 21.99 -8.23 0.11
C ASN A 41 22.30 -7.32 -1.10
N TYR A 42 21.30 -6.78 -1.79
CA TYR A 42 21.48 -5.88 -2.92
C TYR A 42 21.95 -4.51 -2.44
N LYS A 43 23.10 -4.04 -2.96
CA LYS A 43 23.77 -2.82 -2.46
C LYS A 43 23.85 -1.71 -3.49
N SER A 44 23.33 -1.91 -4.70
CA SER A 44 23.36 -0.88 -5.73
C SER A 44 22.12 0.01 -5.65
N TYR A 45 22.28 1.26 -6.08
CA TYR A 45 21.20 2.25 -6.13
C TYR A 45 20.42 2.24 -7.46
N ASP A 46 20.80 1.41 -8.41
CA ASP A 46 20.19 1.36 -9.75
C ASP A 46 18.93 0.46 -9.85
N ALA A 47 18.50 -0.13 -8.74
CA ALA A 47 17.25 -0.89 -8.72
C ALA A 47 16.03 -0.01 -8.96
N GLY A 48 15.07 -0.56 -9.72
CA GLY A 48 13.74 0.00 -9.88
C GLY A 48 12.82 -0.35 -8.69
N VAL A 49 11.68 0.31 -8.63
CA VAL A 49 10.61 0.04 -7.63
C VAL A 49 9.27 -0.02 -8.35
N ILE A 50 8.55 -1.14 -8.21
CA ILE A 50 7.20 -1.31 -8.75
C ILE A 50 6.29 -1.83 -7.63
N VAL A 51 5.39 -0.98 -7.13
CA VAL A 51 4.45 -1.36 -6.07
C VAL A 51 3.03 -1.36 -6.61
N GLY A 52 2.35 -2.50 -6.46
CA GLY A 52 0.95 -2.66 -6.77
C GLY A 52 0.05 -2.26 -5.59
N THR A 53 -1.03 -1.55 -5.88
CA THR A 53 -2.11 -1.26 -4.91
C THR A 53 -3.43 -1.08 -5.66
N GLY A 54 -4.52 -1.55 -5.10
CA GLY A 54 -5.84 -1.41 -5.71
C GLY A 54 -6.37 0.02 -5.64
N VAL A 55 -6.24 0.66 -4.49
CA VAL A 55 -6.89 1.96 -4.22
C VAL A 55 -6.00 3.00 -3.54
N GLY A 56 -4.81 2.64 -3.10
CA GLY A 56 -3.93 3.57 -2.40
C GLY A 56 -4.41 3.95 -1.01
N GLY A 57 -4.34 5.24 -0.65
CA GLY A 57 -4.57 5.76 0.69
C GLY A 57 -6.03 5.91 1.10
N MET A 58 -6.79 4.81 1.20
CA MET A 58 -8.20 4.80 1.57
C MET A 58 -8.45 5.34 2.98
N HIS A 59 -7.60 5.00 3.95
CA HIS A 59 -7.69 5.57 5.31
C HIS A 59 -7.62 7.09 5.28
N THR A 60 -6.64 7.61 4.56
CA THR A 60 -6.47 9.07 4.39
C THR A 60 -7.69 9.69 3.73
N LEU A 61 -8.24 9.06 2.68
CA LEU A 61 -9.45 9.56 2.01
C LEU A 61 -10.62 9.72 2.98
N GLU A 62 -10.93 8.69 3.76
CA GLU A 62 -12.05 8.71 4.70
C GLU A 62 -11.85 9.74 5.82
N GLU A 63 -10.68 9.74 6.44
CA GLU A 63 -10.37 10.68 7.51
C GLU A 63 -10.44 12.15 7.07
N GLU A 64 -9.82 12.46 5.94
CA GLU A 64 -9.77 13.83 5.45
C GLU A 64 -11.12 14.30 4.91
N HIS A 65 -11.93 13.39 4.34
CA HIS A 65 -13.32 13.69 3.97
C HIS A 65 -14.18 14.02 5.20
N GLN A 66 -14.03 13.26 6.28
CA GLN A 66 -14.71 13.58 7.54
C GLN A 66 -14.28 14.92 8.13
N LYS A 67 -12.97 15.26 8.04
CA LYS A 67 -12.46 16.57 8.48
C LYS A 67 -13.02 17.70 7.62
N LEU A 68 -13.12 17.50 6.31
CA LEU A 68 -13.74 18.47 5.39
C LEU A 68 -15.19 18.77 5.79
N ILE A 69 -15.99 17.75 6.06
CA ILE A 69 -17.40 17.93 6.47
C ILE A 69 -17.50 18.64 7.84
N LYS A 70 -16.68 18.23 8.81
CA LYS A 70 -16.78 18.76 10.18
C LYS A 70 -16.14 20.13 10.36
N LYS A 71 -15.07 20.46 9.64
CA LYS A 71 -14.21 21.62 9.86
C LYS A 71 -14.05 22.53 8.63
N GLY A 72 -14.67 22.15 7.50
CA GLY A 72 -14.50 22.85 6.23
C GLY A 72 -13.08 22.67 5.65
N GLN A 73 -12.78 23.41 4.60
CA GLN A 73 -11.55 23.34 3.84
C GLN A 73 -10.28 23.41 4.71
N ARG A 74 -10.28 24.25 5.74
CA ARG A 74 -9.12 24.43 6.64
C ARG A 74 -8.82 23.21 7.52
N GLY A 75 -9.76 22.29 7.62
CA GLY A 75 -9.59 21.04 8.38
C GLY A 75 -8.80 19.95 7.62
N VAL A 76 -8.68 20.07 6.30
CA VAL A 76 -8.01 19.09 5.46
C VAL A 76 -6.49 19.24 5.54
N SER A 77 -5.80 18.11 5.68
CA SER A 77 -4.35 18.07 5.77
C SER A 77 -3.69 18.52 4.45
N PRO A 78 -2.60 19.32 4.49
CA PRO A 78 -1.81 19.62 3.30
C PRO A 78 -1.13 18.36 2.72
N PHE A 79 -1.05 17.29 3.48
CA PHE A 79 -0.51 16.00 3.04
C PHE A 79 -1.58 15.06 2.46
N TYR A 80 -2.84 15.50 2.32
CA TYR A 80 -3.92 14.66 1.80
C TYR A 80 -3.56 14.00 0.47
N VAL A 81 -3.27 14.80 -0.56
CA VAL A 81 -2.97 14.29 -1.89
C VAL A 81 -1.72 13.40 -1.90
N PRO A 82 -0.56 13.81 -1.35
CA PRO A 82 0.62 12.97 -1.29
C PRO A 82 0.43 11.65 -0.54
N LYS A 83 -0.46 11.60 0.45
CA LYS A 83 -0.75 10.37 1.20
C LYS A 83 -1.66 9.41 0.44
N MET A 84 -2.55 9.94 -0.39
CA MET A 84 -3.66 9.20 -0.99
C MET A 84 -3.28 8.54 -2.32
N ILE A 85 -2.41 9.14 -3.12
CA ILE A 85 -2.12 8.67 -4.48
C ILE A 85 -1.44 7.30 -4.50
N PRO A 86 -1.85 6.39 -5.42
CA PRO A 86 -1.36 5.00 -5.44
C PRO A 86 0.16 4.85 -5.62
N ASN A 87 0.80 5.73 -6.36
CA ASN A 87 2.24 5.65 -6.64
C ASN A 87 3.13 6.10 -5.48
N ILE A 88 2.56 6.64 -4.41
CA ILE A 88 3.36 7.22 -3.32
C ILE A 88 4.17 6.16 -2.57
N ALA A 89 3.66 4.93 -2.43
CA ALA A 89 4.38 3.86 -1.74
C ALA A 89 5.72 3.56 -2.45
N GLY A 90 5.70 3.39 -3.77
CA GLY A 90 6.92 3.22 -4.57
C GLY A 90 7.85 4.42 -4.48
N GLY A 91 7.31 5.64 -4.52
CA GLY A 91 8.08 6.88 -4.37
C GLY A 91 8.77 6.98 -3.02
N GLN A 92 8.07 6.71 -1.93
CA GLN A 92 8.64 6.75 -0.57
C GLN A 92 9.70 5.67 -0.35
N ILE A 93 9.51 4.47 -0.89
CA ILE A 93 10.50 3.41 -0.87
C ILE A 93 11.76 3.83 -1.61
N ALA A 94 11.62 4.38 -2.82
CA ALA A 94 12.74 4.84 -3.63
C ALA A 94 13.54 5.96 -2.91
N ILE A 95 12.84 6.92 -2.30
CA ILE A 95 13.46 8.00 -1.53
C ILE A 95 14.22 7.45 -0.32
N LYS A 96 13.56 6.61 0.49
CA LYS A 96 14.14 6.08 1.74
C LYS A 96 15.40 5.26 1.48
N HIS A 97 15.42 4.47 0.41
CA HIS A 97 16.52 3.56 0.09
C HIS A 97 17.43 4.08 -1.03
N ASN A 98 17.23 5.32 -1.50
CA ASN A 98 17.99 5.95 -2.57
C ASN A 98 18.03 5.10 -3.86
N LEU A 99 16.89 4.43 -4.20
CA LEU A 99 16.77 3.63 -5.41
C LEU A 99 16.43 4.55 -6.59
N ARG A 100 17.21 4.49 -7.65
CA ARG A 100 17.21 5.46 -8.75
C ARG A 100 16.78 4.88 -10.11
N GLY A 101 16.37 3.60 -10.12
CA GLY A 101 15.85 2.94 -11.31
C GLY A 101 14.41 3.35 -11.63
N LEU A 102 13.76 2.55 -12.49
CA LEU A 102 12.36 2.74 -12.85
C LEU A 102 11.47 2.79 -11.61
N ASN A 103 10.52 3.73 -11.56
CA ASN A 103 9.58 3.83 -10.44
C ASN A 103 8.17 4.15 -10.96
N PHE A 104 7.26 3.21 -10.79
CA PHE A 104 5.84 3.38 -11.09
C PHE A 104 4.97 2.42 -10.29
N SER A 105 3.66 2.60 -10.35
CA SER A 105 2.69 1.78 -9.63
C SER A 105 1.82 0.99 -10.61
N MET A 106 1.42 -0.22 -10.19
CA MET A 106 0.43 -1.05 -10.87
C MET A 106 -0.89 -0.98 -10.12
N SER A 107 -1.99 -0.82 -10.85
CA SER A 107 -3.32 -0.85 -10.26
C SER A 107 -4.25 -1.69 -11.13
N THR A 108 -4.42 -2.94 -10.72
CA THR A 108 -5.25 -3.97 -11.36
C THR A 108 -6.10 -4.69 -10.32
N ALA A 109 -6.68 -3.91 -9.41
CA ALA A 109 -7.48 -4.39 -8.28
C ALA A 109 -6.72 -5.44 -7.44
N CYS A 110 -7.34 -6.58 -7.14
CA CYS A 110 -6.74 -7.64 -6.30
C CYS A 110 -5.47 -8.27 -6.92
N SER A 111 -5.24 -8.13 -8.23
CA SER A 111 -4.05 -8.66 -8.91
C SER A 111 -2.87 -7.68 -8.97
N SER A 112 -3.01 -6.47 -8.43
CA SER A 112 -2.00 -5.41 -8.54
C SER A 112 -0.59 -5.86 -8.13
N ALA A 113 -0.47 -6.62 -7.05
CA ALA A 113 0.82 -7.14 -6.58
C ALA A 113 1.41 -8.17 -7.54
N THR A 114 0.59 -9.10 -8.06
CA THR A 114 0.99 -10.11 -9.04
C THR A 114 1.44 -9.47 -10.34
N ASP A 115 0.71 -8.48 -10.81
CA ASP A 115 1.06 -7.74 -12.04
C ASP A 115 2.33 -6.90 -11.87
N ALA A 116 2.57 -6.34 -10.68
CA ALA A 116 3.81 -5.65 -10.36
C ALA A 116 5.03 -6.61 -10.45
N ILE A 117 4.89 -7.83 -9.92
CA ILE A 117 5.93 -8.87 -10.02
C ILE A 117 6.13 -9.32 -11.48
N GLY A 118 5.04 -9.57 -12.20
CA GLY A 118 5.09 -9.96 -13.60
C GLY A 118 5.73 -8.89 -14.50
N MET A 119 5.43 -7.62 -14.25
CA MET A 119 6.04 -6.51 -14.96
C MET A 119 7.54 -6.39 -14.64
N ALA A 120 7.92 -6.50 -13.36
CA ALA A 120 9.32 -6.51 -12.94
C ALA A 120 10.11 -7.62 -13.65
N TYR A 121 9.57 -8.84 -13.69
CA TYR A 121 10.17 -9.96 -14.41
C TYR A 121 10.40 -9.62 -15.89
N ARG A 122 9.39 -9.09 -16.59
CA ARG A 122 9.50 -8.71 -18.00
C ARG A 122 10.55 -7.65 -18.23
N LEU A 123 10.61 -6.62 -17.40
CA LEU A 123 11.58 -5.53 -17.53
C LEU A 123 13.01 -6.02 -17.32
N ILE A 124 13.24 -6.91 -16.37
CA ILE A 124 14.56 -7.51 -16.14
C ILE A 124 14.93 -8.44 -17.29
N SER A 125 14.02 -9.34 -17.70
CA SER A 125 14.26 -10.30 -18.80
C SER A 125 14.56 -9.64 -20.13
N ASN A 126 14.01 -8.44 -20.38
CA ASN A 126 14.28 -7.66 -21.59
C ASN A 126 15.44 -6.66 -21.43
N GLY A 127 16.19 -6.70 -20.32
CA GLY A 127 17.37 -5.87 -20.11
C GLY A 127 17.12 -4.41 -19.77
N TYR A 128 15.87 -4.02 -19.45
CA TYR A 128 15.53 -2.64 -19.07
C TYR A 128 15.96 -2.30 -17.64
N SER A 129 16.17 -3.29 -16.80
CA SER A 129 16.66 -3.10 -15.43
C SER A 129 17.46 -4.32 -14.98
N LYS A 130 18.44 -4.10 -14.09
CA LYS A 130 19.23 -5.18 -13.50
C LYS A 130 18.53 -5.79 -12.28
N ALA A 131 17.81 -4.97 -11.54
CA ALA A 131 17.06 -5.36 -10.35
C ALA A 131 15.85 -4.47 -10.17
N ILE A 132 14.77 -5.02 -9.63
CA ILE A 132 13.54 -4.28 -9.31
C ILE A 132 13.01 -4.80 -7.98
N LEU A 133 12.81 -3.91 -7.04
CA LEU A 133 12.02 -4.18 -5.85
C LEU A 133 10.54 -4.11 -6.24
N CYS A 134 9.82 -5.22 -6.13
CA CYS A 134 8.43 -5.29 -6.57
C CYS A 134 7.55 -6.06 -5.58
N GLY A 135 6.27 -5.78 -5.63
CA GLY A 135 5.26 -6.42 -4.77
C GLY A 135 4.01 -5.55 -4.67
N GLY A 136 3.26 -5.71 -3.59
CA GLY A 136 2.07 -4.91 -3.36
C GLY A 136 1.90 -4.53 -1.91
N ALA A 137 1.17 -3.44 -1.68
CA ALA A 137 0.76 -2.99 -0.36
C ALA A 137 -0.66 -2.44 -0.42
N GLU A 138 -1.49 -2.86 0.53
CA GLU A 138 -2.88 -2.41 0.63
C GLU A 138 -3.26 -2.16 2.09
N GLY A 139 -3.97 -1.08 2.35
CA GLY A 139 -4.44 -0.69 3.68
C GLY A 139 -5.92 -0.34 3.70
N SER A 140 -6.74 -1.01 2.89
CA SER A 140 -8.11 -0.60 2.59
C SER A 140 -9.17 -1.19 3.51
N ILE A 141 -8.81 -1.74 4.68
CA ILE A 141 -9.80 -2.22 5.65
C ILE A 141 -10.32 -1.01 6.43
N THR A 142 -11.34 -0.38 5.84
CA THR A 142 -11.98 0.82 6.35
C THR A 142 -13.51 0.64 6.37
N PRO A 143 -14.26 1.41 7.16
CA PRO A 143 -15.72 1.34 7.19
C PRO A 143 -16.36 1.50 5.81
N LEU A 144 -15.90 2.42 4.99
CA LEU A 144 -16.45 2.66 3.65
C LEU A 144 -16.17 1.47 2.71
N THR A 145 -14.93 0.99 2.69
CA THR A 145 -14.55 -0.16 1.85
C THR A 145 -15.30 -1.42 2.27
N LEU A 146 -15.36 -1.72 3.56
CA LEU A 146 -16.12 -2.87 4.08
C LEU A 146 -17.60 -2.77 3.75
N SER A 147 -18.19 -1.59 3.88
CA SER A 147 -19.59 -1.35 3.52
C SER A 147 -19.82 -1.58 2.02
N GLY A 148 -18.92 -1.10 1.17
CA GLY A 148 -18.98 -1.33 -0.27
C GLY A 148 -18.98 -2.81 -0.62
N PHE A 149 -17.99 -3.57 -0.11
CA PHE A 149 -17.91 -5.01 -0.34
C PHE A 149 -19.09 -5.79 0.26
N ALA A 150 -19.57 -5.38 1.43
CA ALA A 150 -20.76 -6.00 2.05
C ALA A 150 -22.01 -5.81 1.18
N ASN A 151 -22.23 -4.60 0.65
CA ASN A 151 -23.36 -4.29 -0.24
C ASN A 151 -23.28 -5.04 -1.57
N MET A 152 -22.08 -5.29 -2.08
CA MET A 152 -21.83 -6.16 -3.23
C MET A 152 -22.08 -7.65 -2.92
N LYS A 153 -22.37 -8.00 -1.66
CA LYS A 153 -22.46 -9.39 -1.17
C LYS A 153 -21.18 -10.21 -1.37
N ALA A 154 -20.04 -9.54 -1.41
CA ALA A 154 -18.74 -10.16 -1.60
C ALA A 154 -18.07 -10.62 -0.29
N LEU A 155 -18.60 -10.22 0.86
CA LEU A 155 -18.07 -10.61 2.17
C LEU A 155 -18.86 -11.75 2.78
N SER A 156 -18.15 -12.71 3.40
CA SER A 156 -18.77 -13.72 4.25
C SER A 156 -19.42 -13.08 5.46
N LYS A 157 -20.62 -13.57 5.81
CA LYS A 157 -21.34 -13.19 7.03
C LYS A 157 -21.05 -14.10 8.22
N ASN A 158 -20.21 -15.11 8.03
CA ASN A 158 -19.90 -16.10 9.07
C ASN A 158 -18.84 -15.54 10.06
N ASN A 159 -19.26 -14.60 10.89
CA ASN A 159 -18.38 -13.98 11.89
C ASN A 159 -18.09 -14.90 13.08
N GLU A 160 -18.97 -15.90 13.33
CA GLU A 160 -18.83 -16.86 14.43
C GLU A 160 -17.72 -17.88 14.16
N ASN A 161 -17.42 -18.16 12.89
CA ASN A 161 -16.34 -19.06 12.49
C ASN A 161 -15.46 -18.41 11.40
N PRO A 162 -14.54 -17.51 11.78
CA PRO A 162 -13.68 -16.80 10.83
C PRO A 162 -12.80 -17.73 9.99
N GLN A 163 -12.31 -18.81 10.57
CA GLN A 163 -11.43 -19.77 9.88
C GLN A 163 -12.17 -20.55 8.78
N GLY A 164 -13.46 -20.81 8.96
CA GLY A 164 -14.31 -21.47 7.98
C GLY A 164 -15.11 -20.53 7.10
N ALA A 165 -14.80 -19.23 7.10
CA ALA A 165 -15.60 -18.21 6.42
C ALA A 165 -15.34 -18.10 4.93
N SER A 166 -14.10 -18.37 4.48
CA SER A 166 -13.75 -18.37 3.06
C SER A 166 -14.19 -19.70 2.44
N LYS A 167 -15.15 -19.62 1.54
CA LYS A 167 -15.71 -20.80 0.85
C LYS A 167 -15.84 -20.45 -0.63
N PRO A 168 -14.76 -20.55 -1.40
CA PRO A 168 -14.83 -20.36 -2.84
C PRO A 168 -15.63 -21.51 -3.46
N PHE A 169 -16.73 -21.18 -4.11
CA PHE A 169 -17.73 -22.07 -4.73
C PHE A 169 -18.61 -22.88 -3.75
#